data_06424c8c1f4d906434a46c6c1d0294be
#
_entry.id   06424c8c1f4d906434a46c6c1d0294be
#
_cell.length_a   1.000
_cell.length_b   1.000
_cell.length_c   1.000
_cell.angle_alpha   90.00
_cell.angle_beta   90.00
_cell.angle_gamma   90.00
#
_symmetry.space_group_name_H-M   'P 1'
#
loop_
_entity.id
_entity.type
_entity.pdbx_description
1 polymer ?
#
loop_
_entity_poly.entity_id
_entity_poly.type
_entity_poly.pdbx_seq_one_letter_code
_entity_poly.pdbx_strand_id
1 'polypeptide(L)'
;MMEEKYMSELKGKIDFTLFVSVTNANPNGDPLNGNRPRINLDGYGEISDVCIKRKIRNRFQDLGEKVFVQPDDRADDGYRSLKERADGCKELAAEMKNRKKADRDLCAKIACKEWIDVRSFGQVFAFKGEEVSLSVRGP
;
A
#
# COMPACT_ATOMS: atom_id res chain seq x y z
N MET A 1 13.26 20.28 -25.28
CA MET A 1 13.01 20.73 -23.90
C MET A 1 11.74 20.01 -23.44
N MET A 2 11.87 18.94 -22.65
CA MET A 2 10.70 18.33 -22.03
C MET A 2 10.33 19.21 -20.84
N GLU A 3 9.12 19.77 -20.87
CA GLU A 3 8.53 20.44 -19.72
C GLU A 3 8.41 19.39 -18.58
N GLU A 4 9.25 19.52 -17.55
CA GLU A 4 9.00 18.86 -16.28
C GLU A 4 7.66 19.38 -15.77
N LYS A 5 6.62 18.58 -15.99
CA LYS A 5 5.31 18.80 -15.41
C LYS A 5 5.47 18.60 -13.91
N TYR A 6 5.75 19.67 -13.19
CA TYR A 6 5.67 19.70 -11.75
C TYR A 6 4.26 19.28 -11.33
N MET A 7 4.07 18.00 -11.10
CA MET A 7 2.88 17.53 -10.40
C MET A 7 3.03 18.03 -8.97
N SER A 8 2.27 19.06 -8.62
CA SER A 8 2.21 19.55 -7.26
C SER A 8 1.79 18.39 -6.36
N GLU A 9 2.60 18.06 -5.35
CA GLU A 9 2.25 17.05 -4.37
C GLU A 9 0.87 17.36 -3.77
N LEU A 10 -0.02 16.39 -3.81
CA LEU A 10 -1.29 16.51 -3.16
C LEU A 10 -1.08 16.66 -1.64
N LYS A 11 -1.49 17.78 -1.07
CA LYS A 11 -1.29 18.11 0.35
C LYS A 11 -2.48 17.78 1.23
N GLY A 12 -3.54 17.24 0.66
CA GLY A 12 -4.78 16.98 1.36
C GLY A 12 -5.33 15.58 1.12
N LYS A 13 -6.36 15.25 1.89
CA LYS A 13 -7.15 14.04 1.73
C LYS A 13 -7.94 14.10 0.41
N ILE A 14 -8.06 12.96 -0.27
CA ILE A 14 -8.98 12.80 -1.41
C ILE A 14 -10.14 11.92 -0.96
N ASP A 15 -11.35 12.43 -1.13
CA ASP A 15 -12.57 11.63 -1.11
C ASP A 15 -13.08 11.47 -2.54
N PHE A 16 -13.36 10.25 -2.97
CA PHE A 16 -13.87 9.98 -4.31
C PHE A 16 -14.91 8.87 -4.31
N THR A 17 -15.76 8.86 -5.33
CA THR A 17 -16.73 7.80 -5.56
C THR A 17 -16.34 7.04 -6.83
N LEU A 18 -16.31 5.71 -6.73
CA LEU A 18 -16.01 4.82 -7.83
C LEU A 18 -17.26 4.01 -8.20
N PHE A 19 -17.73 4.16 -9.44
CA PHE A 19 -18.79 3.31 -10.00
C PHE A 19 -18.15 2.21 -10.84
N VAL A 20 -18.49 0.95 -10.52
CA VAL A 20 -17.99 -0.22 -11.25
C VAL A 20 -19.18 -0.96 -11.87
N SER A 21 -19.14 -1.14 -13.18
CA SER A 21 -20.10 -1.98 -13.91
C SER A 21 -19.36 -3.13 -14.55
N VAL A 22 -19.85 -4.35 -14.38
CA VAL A 22 -19.25 -5.55 -14.96
C VAL A 22 -20.32 -6.41 -15.63
N THR A 23 -19.94 -7.04 -16.74
CA THR A 23 -20.77 -8.03 -17.45
C THR A 23 -19.91 -9.24 -17.73
N ASN A 24 -20.36 -10.43 -17.33
CA ASN A 24 -19.63 -11.69 -17.49
C ASN A 24 -18.19 -11.66 -16.97
N ALA A 25 -17.96 -10.97 -15.84
CA ALA A 25 -16.65 -10.78 -15.24
C ALA A 25 -16.68 -11.02 -13.74
N ASN A 26 -15.52 -11.37 -13.18
CA ASN A 26 -15.33 -11.56 -11.74
C ASN A 26 -14.41 -10.46 -11.20
N PRO A 27 -14.96 -9.33 -10.70
CA PRO A 27 -14.16 -8.22 -10.21
C PRO A 27 -13.43 -8.53 -8.90
N ASN A 28 -13.97 -9.46 -8.09
CA ASN A 28 -13.37 -9.93 -6.84
C ASN A 28 -13.76 -11.39 -6.59
N GLY A 29 -12.85 -12.30 -6.86
CA GLY A 29 -13.04 -13.71 -6.56
C GLY A 29 -13.01 -14.00 -5.07
N ASP A 30 -13.81 -14.96 -4.63
CA ASP A 30 -13.81 -15.50 -3.28
C ASP A 30 -13.03 -16.83 -3.25
N PRO A 31 -11.80 -16.87 -2.69
CA PRO A 31 -10.99 -18.07 -2.67
C PRO A 31 -11.61 -19.19 -1.83
N LEU A 32 -12.47 -18.86 -0.87
CA LEU A 32 -13.16 -19.83 -0.03
C LEU A 32 -14.38 -20.46 -0.74
N ASN A 33 -14.81 -19.88 -1.85
CA ASN A 33 -15.97 -20.33 -2.63
C ASN A 33 -15.60 -20.63 -4.09
N GLY A 34 -14.51 -21.35 -4.31
CA GLY A 34 -14.07 -21.75 -5.65
C GLY A 34 -13.77 -20.58 -6.58
N ASN A 35 -13.29 -19.46 -6.04
CA ASN A 35 -12.99 -18.22 -6.74
C ASN A 35 -14.19 -17.63 -7.53
N ARG A 36 -15.42 -17.93 -7.10
CA ARG A 36 -16.63 -17.29 -7.65
C ARG A 36 -16.68 -15.82 -7.27
N PRO A 37 -17.45 -14.98 -8.00
CA PRO A 37 -17.67 -13.60 -7.60
C PRO A 37 -18.13 -13.49 -6.15
N ARG A 38 -17.46 -12.65 -5.38
CA ARG A 38 -17.76 -12.44 -3.97
C ARG A 38 -19.12 -11.81 -3.80
N ILE A 39 -19.90 -12.32 -2.84
CA ILE A 39 -21.20 -11.78 -2.45
C ILE A 39 -21.21 -11.52 -0.94
N ASN A 40 -21.98 -10.52 -0.51
CA ASN A 40 -22.21 -10.26 0.90
C ASN A 40 -23.36 -11.13 1.47
N LEU A 41 -23.66 -10.97 2.76
CA LEU A 41 -24.71 -11.73 3.44
C LEU A 41 -26.12 -11.47 2.87
N ASP A 42 -26.34 -10.33 2.26
CA ASP A 42 -27.62 -9.94 1.64
C ASP A 42 -27.73 -10.41 0.18
N GLY A 43 -26.71 -11.12 -0.33
CA GLY A 43 -26.67 -11.65 -1.69
C GLY A 43 -26.22 -10.66 -2.76
N TYR A 44 -25.79 -9.47 -2.41
CA TYR A 44 -25.25 -8.49 -3.35
C TYR A 44 -23.78 -8.77 -3.68
N GLY A 45 -23.38 -8.47 -4.92
CA GLY A 45 -21.98 -8.51 -5.32
C GLY A 45 -21.12 -7.57 -4.46
N GLU A 46 -19.97 -8.06 -4.01
CA GLU A 46 -19.07 -7.32 -3.13
C GLU A 46 -17.69 -7.21 -3.78
N ILE A 47 -17.12 -5.99 -3.78
CA ILE A 47 -15.70 -5.76 -4.03
C ILE A 47 -15.11 -5.25 -2.72
N SER A 48 -14.24 -6.06 -2.11
CA SER A 48 -13.61 -5.71 -0.83
C SER A 48 -12.64 -4.52 -0.97
N ASP A 49 -12.42 -3.79 0.12
CA ASP A 49 -11.46 -2.70 0.16
C ASP A 49 -10.04 -3.18 -0.17
N VAL A 50 -9.66 -4.36 0.30
CA VAL A 50 -8.36 -4.99 -0.03
C VAL A 50 -8.20 -5.23 -1.52
N CYS A 51 -9.27 -5.68 -2.20
CA CYS A 51 -9.27 -5.89 -3.63
C CYS A 51 -9.08 -4.55 -4.38
N ILE A 52 -9.80 -3.51 -3.97
CA ILE A 52 -9.66 -2.18 -4.57
C ILE A 52 -8.25 -1.63 -4.33
N LYS A 53 -7.77 -1.68 -3.09
CA LYS A 53 -6.41 -1.23 -2.75
C LYS A 53 -5.33 -1.98 -3.53
N ARG A 54 -5.51 -3.29 -3.76
CA ARG A 54 -4.60 -4.07 -4.61
C ARG A 54 -4.58 -3.55 -6.05
N LYS A 55 -5.74 -3.28 -6.63
CA LYS A 55 -5.85 -2.75 -8.00
C LYS A 55 -5.19 -1.37 -8.11
N ILE A 56 -5.37 -0.51 -7.11
CA ILE A 56 -4.74 0.81 -7.06
C ILE A 56 -3.21 0.68 -6.93
N ARG A 57 -2.71 -0.19 -6.03
CA ARG A 57 -1.27 -0.45 -5.89
C ARG A 57 -0.64 -0.97 -7.19
N ASN A 58 -1.31 -1.90 -7.86
CA ASN A 58 -0.84 -2.38 -9.14
C ASN A 58 -0.73 -1.24 -10.17
N ARG A 59 -1.71 -0.35 -10.18
CA ARG A 59 -1.67 0.82 -11.06
C ARG A 59 -0.56 1.79 -10.69
N PHE A 60 -0.28 2.00 -9.42
CA PHE A 60 0.88 2.78 -8.98
C PHE A 60 2.19 2.19 -9.51
N GLN A 61 2.39 0.87 -9.41
CA GLN A 61 3.56 0.20 -9.99
C GLN A 61 3.63 0.38 -11.52
N ASP A 62 2.49 0.27 -12.24
CA ASP A 62 2.44 0.50 -13.69
C ASP A 62 2.84 1.93 -14.07
N LEU A 63 2.67 2.89 -13.16
CA LEU A 63 3.09 4.28 -13.33
C LEU A 63 4.52 4.55 -12.87
N GLY A 64 5.25 3.51 -12.41
CA GLY A 64 6.62 3.63 -11.93
C GLY A 64 6.77 4.11 -10.50
N GLU A 65 5.66 4.17 -9.75
CA GLU A 65 5.68 4.56 -8.34
C GLU A 65 6.13 3.40 -7.44
N LYS A 66 6.88 3.73 -6.39
CA LYS A 66 7.29 2.74 -5.40
C LYS A 66 6.14 2.34 -4.49
N VAL A 67 5.89 1.05 -4.35
CA VAL A 67 4.83 0.47 -3.54
C VAL A 67 5.43 -0.45 -2.48
N PHE A 68 4.99 -0.28 -1.23
CA PHE A 68 5.46 -1.10 -0.11
C PHE A 68 4.86 -2.51 -0.12
N VAL A 69 3.53 -2.61 -0.31
CA VAL A 69 2.83 -3.90 -0.30
C VAL A 69 2.70 -4.42 -1.72
N GLN A 70 3.71 -5.18 -2.16
CA GLN A 70 3.75 -5.81 -3.47
C GLN A 70 3.34 -7.29 -3.37
N PRO A 71 2.63 -7.86 -4.35
CA PRO A 71 2.45 -9.30 -4.47
C PRO A 71 3.70 -9.93 -5.10
N ASP A 72 3.91 -11.22 -4.87
CA ASP A 72 5.12 -11.93 -5.30
C ASP A 72 5.32 -11.91 -6.82
N ASP A 73 4.22 -11.99 -7.59
CA ASP A 73 4.24 -11.96 -9.05
C ASP A 73 4.54 -10.58 -9.66
N ARG A 74 4.55 -9.54 -8.84
CA ARG A 74 4.87 -8.16 -9.23
C ARG A 74 5.96 -7.52 -8.38
N ALA A 75 6.70 -8.31 -7.62
CA ALA A 75 7.84 -7.82 -6.85
C ALA A 75 8.98 -7.43 -7.80
N ASP A 76 9.25 -6.13 -7.90
CA ASP A 76 10.19 -5.53 -8.85
C ASP A 76 11.47 -4.98 -8.19
N ASP A 77 11.51 -4.99 -6.87
CA ASP A 77 12.60 -4.42 -6.06
C ASP A 77 13.58 -5.45 -5.47
N GLY A 78 13.34 -6.75 -5.73
CA GLY A 78 14.17 -7.86 -5.27
C GLY A 78 13.97 -8.27 -3.82
N TYR A 79 13.11 -7.59 -3.05
CA TYR A 79 12.77 -7.98 -1.68
C TYR A 79 11.67 -9.04 -1.64
N ARG A 80 11.83 -10.04 -0.77
CA ARG A 80 10.89 -11.16 -0.63
C ARG A 80 9.87 -10.98 0.51
N SER A 81 10.03 -9.96 1.33
CA SER A 81 9.15 -9.70 2.44
C SER A 81 9.01 -8.21 2.74
N LEU A 82 7.92 -7.83 3.41
CA LEU A 82 7.72 -6.46 3.87
C LEU A 82 8.83 -6.02 4.83
N LYS A 83 9.37 -6.97 5.63
CA LYS A 83 10.48 -6.66 6.53
C LYS A 83 11.74 -6.32 5.75
N GLU A 84 12.13 -7.17 4.79
CA GLU A 84 13.31 -6.90 3.96
C GLU A 84 13.19 -5.58 3.21
N ARG A 85 12.00 -5.25 2.71
CA ARG A 85 11.73 -3.98 2.01
C ARG A 85 11.86 -2.79 2.97
N ALA A 86 11.35 -2.90 4.20
CA ALA A 86 11.52 -1.87 5.21
C ALA A 86 12.99 -1.71 5.61
N ASP A 87 13.72 -2.81 5.82
CA ASP A 87 15.15 -2.82 6.15
C ASP A 87 16.01 -2.27 5.00
N GLY A 88 15.57 -2.43 3.76
CA GLY A 88 16.20 -1.89 2.56
C GLY A 88 16.14 -0.37 2.46
N CYS A 89 15.14 0.26 3.07
CA CYS A 89 15.10 1.72 3.22
C CYS A 89 16.04 2.15 4.35
N LYS A 90 17.27 2.51 3.98
CA LYS A 90 18.37 2.78 4.93
C LYS A 90 18.02 3.85 5.96
N GLU A 91 17.32 4.92 5.54
CA GLU A 91 16.89 5.99 6.41
C GLU A 91 15.90 5.51 7.46
N LEU A 92 14.87 4.76 7.03
CA LEU A 92 13.86 4.18 7.92
C LEU A 92 14.49 3.16 8.87
N ALA A 93 15.32 2.25 8.36
CA ALA A 93 15.98 1.22 9.14
C ALA A 93 16.93 1.82 10.19
N ALA A 94 17.64 2.89 9.87
CA ALA A 94 18.52 3.58 10.81
C ALA A 94 17.74 4.21 11.97
N GLU A 95 16.61 4.86 11.67
CA GLU A 95 15.77 5.48 12.69
C GLU A 95 15.06 4.44 13.56
N MET A 96 14.54 3.35 12.98
CA MET A 96 13.90 2.27 13.73
C MET A 96 14.88 1.52 14.66
N LYS A 97 16.16 1.42 14.31
CA LYS A 97 17.20 0.83 15.17
C LYS A 97 17.46 1.62 16.45
N ASN A 98 17.09 2.89 16.50
CA ASN A 98 17.27 3.77 17.65
C ASN A 98 16.35 3.43 18.85
N ARG A 99 15.56 2.35 18.74
CA ARG A 99 14.69 1.74 19.76
C ARG A 99 13.91 2.78 20.59
N LYS A 100 14.39 3.11 21.80
CA LYS A 100 13.72 4.00 22.76
C LYS A 100 13.68 5.49 22.34
N LYS A 101 14.48 5.88 21.34
CA LYS A 101 14.60 7.27 20.85
C LYS A 101 14.09 7.43 19.41
N ALA A 102 13.54 6.36 18.81
CA ALA A 102 13.02 6.44 17.45
C ALA A 102 11.90 7.49 17.37
N ASP A 103 12.10 8.47 16.50
CA ASP A 103 11.09 9.48 16.20
C ASP A 103 10.05 8.88 15.24
N ARG A 104 8.87 8.58 15.80
CA ARG A 104 7.78 7.97 15.03
C ARG A 104 7.26 8.86 13.91
N ASP A 105 7.26 10.17 14.11
CA ASP A 105 6.80 11.12 13.10
C ASP A 105 7.81 11.22 11.95
N LEU A 106 9.10 11.17 12.26
CA LEU A 106 10.16 11.10 11.26
C LEU A 106 10.08 9.80 10.47
N CYS A 107 9.94 8.65 11.14
CA CYS A 107 9.74 7.35 10.48
C CYS A 107 8.53 7.37 9.54
N ALA A 108 7.40 7.93 9.99
CA ALA A 108 6.20 8.05 9.16
C ALA A 108 6.44 8.92 7.92
N LYS A 109 7.14 10.05 8.07
CA LYS A 109 7.50 10.93 6.94
C LYS A 109 8.41 10.23 5.94
N ILE A 110 9.43 9.49 6.41
CA ILE A 110 10.34 8.72 5.56
C ILE A 110 9.55 7.65 4.78
N ALA A 111 8.72 6.87 5.48
CA ALA A 111 7.92 5.81 4.86
C ALA A 111 6.91 6.36 3.83
N CYS A 112 6.25 7.48 4.13
CA CYS A 112 5.32 8.14 3.21
C CYS A 112 6.02 8.75 1.98
N LYS A 113 7.27 9.20 2.14
CA LYS A 113 8.08 9.70 1.03
C LYS A 113 8.56 8.57 0.12
N GLU A 114 8.94 7.43 0.71
CA GLU A 114 9.49 6.29 -0.03
C GLU A 114 8.40 5.52 -0.78
N TRP A 115 7.22 5.30 -0.16
CA TRP A 115 6.17 4.46 -0.74
C TRP A 115 4.83 5.19 -0.82
N ILE A 116 4.30 5.30 -2.04
CA ILE A 116 3.04 6.01 -2.31
C ILE A 116 1.84 5.33 -1.63
N ASP A 117 1.82 4.01 -1.54
CA ASP A 117 0.72 3.28 -0.92
C ASP A 117 0.71 3.39 0.61
N VAL A 118 1.86 3.59 1.25
CA VAL A 118 1.96 3.92 2.68
C VAL A 118 1.34 5.29 2.94
N ARG A 119 1.66 6.28 2.10
CA ARG A 119 1.07 7.61 2.17
C ARG A 119 -0.44 7.59 1.93
N SER A 120 -0.90 6.79 0.96
CA SER A 120 -2.31 6.78 0.52
C SER A 120 -3.22 5.97 1.43
N PHE A 121 -2.73 4.85 2.01
CA PHE A 121 -3.58 3.90 2.72
C PHE A 121 -3.16 3.67 4.17
N GLY A 122 -2.01 4.20 4.56
CA GLY A 122 -1.40 3.87 5.83
C GLY A 122 -0.74 2.49 5.85
N GLN A 123 0.06 2.24 6.87
CA GLN A 123 0.75 0.96 7.08
C GLN A 123 1.15 0.79 8.54
N VAL A 124 1.10 -0.44 9.03
CA VAL A 124 1.67 -0.83 10.31
C VAL A 124 3.00 -1.55 10.05
N PHE A 125 4.08 -1.01 10.59
CA PHE A 125 5.39 -1.64 10.60
C PHE A 125 5.58 -2.29 11.98
N ALA A 126 5.26 -3.57 12.07
CA ALA A 126 5.42 -4.38 13.28
C ALA A 126 5.97 -5.74 12.84
N PHE A 127 7.27 -5.92 12.96
CA PHE A 127 7.93 -7.13 12.51
C PHE A 127 8.38 -7.97 13.71
N LYS A 128 8.32 -9.29 13.56
CA LYS A 128 8.74 -10.22 14.62
C LYS A 128 10.21 -9.99 14.98
N GLY A 129 10.47 -9.76 16.26
CA GLY A 129 11.82 -9.50 16.77
C GLY A 129 12.20 -8.03 16.88
N GLU A 130 11.30 -7.10 16.54
CA GLU A 130 11.49 -5.67 16.73
C GLU A 130 10.70 -5.16 17.94
N GLU A 131 11.33 -4.32 18.76
CA GLU A 131 10.69 -3.73 19.95
C GLU A 131 9.87 -2.48 19.62
N VAL A 132 10.05 -1.92 18.42
CA VAL A 132 9.37 -0.70 17.99
C VAL A 132 8.36 -1.05 16.92
N SER A 133 7.09 -0.74 17.16
CA SER A 133 6.06 -0.73 16.15
C SER A 133 5.75 0.69 15.73
N LEU A 134 5.68 0.91 14.42
CA LEU A 134 5.29 2.17 13.81
C LEU A 134 3.94 1.99 13.10
N SER A 135 3.01 2.88 13.36
CA SER A 135 1.75 2.94 12.63
C SER A 135 1.67 4.27 11.87
N VAL A 136 1.58 4.18 10.55
CA VAL A 136 1.27 5.30 9.68
C VAL A 136 -0.22 5.24 9.39
N ARG A 137 -0.97 6.27 9.76
CA ARG A 137 -2.38 6.35 9.45
C ARG A 137 -2.53 6.91 8.03
N GLY A 138 -3.40 6.30 7.24
CA GLY A 138 -3.87 6.88 6.00
C GLY A 138 -4.73 8.13 6.25
N PRO A 139 -4.97 8.92 5.24
CA PRO A 139 -5.81 10.12 5.29
C PRO A 139 -7.26 9.80 5.64
#